data_7e4aa4ed00268c6b46397d0d8aa6aa19
#
_entry.id   7e4aa4ed00268c6b46397d0d8aa6aa19
#
_cell.length_a   1.000
_cell.length_b   1.000
_cell.length_c   1.000
_cell.angle_alpha   90.00
_cell.angle_beta   90.00
_cell.angle_gamma   90.00
#
_symmetry.space_group_name_H-M   'P 1'
#
loop_
_entity.id
_entity.type
_entity.pdbx_description
1 polymer ?
#
loop_
_entity_poly.entity_id
_entity_poly.type
_entity_poly.pdbx_seq_one_letter_code
_entity_poly.pdbx_strand_id
1 'polypeptide(L)'
;MNRLTETLANLKQQNKKALVAYLVAGDPDIETTIDLMHLFVEAGVDAIEIGVPFTDPIAEGPVIQRAHDRALKNNISLKDIYSMVEIFRNKDSSTPLILMGYLNTVSYTHLTLPTICRV
;
A
#
# COMPACT_ATOMS: atom_id res chain seq x y z
N MET A 1 -20.14 -3.08 -1.96
CA MET A 1 -18.92 -3.89 -1.73
C MET A 1 -17.67 -3.07 -1.99
N ASN A 2 -16.60 -3.34 -1.30
CA ASN A 2 -15.33 -2.67 -1.59
C ASN A 2 -14.58 -3.39 -2.73
N ARG A 3 -13.58 -2.70 -3.27
CA ARG A 3 -12.80 -3.20 -4.40
C ARG A 3 -12.14 -4.55 -4.14
N LEU A 4 -11.65 -4.76 -2.93
CA LEU A 4 -10.98 -6.02 -2.58
C LEU A 4 -11.96 -7.19 -2.63
N THR A 5 -13.12 -7.03 -2.04
CA THR A 5 -14.16 -8.07 -2.03
C THR A 5 -14.59 -8.42 -3.45
N GLU A 6 -14.81 -7.40 -4.29
CA GLU A 6 -15.19 -7.60 -5.69
C GLU A 6 -14.11 -8.33 -6.48
N THR A 7 -12.86 -7.91 -6.32
CA THR A 7 -11.72 -8.54 -7.01
C THR A 7 -11.58 -10.01 -6.62
N LEU A 8 -11.64 -10.31 -5.33
CA LEU A 8 -11.52 -11.69 -4.85
C LEU A 8 -12.70 -12.55 -5.30
N ALA A 9 -13.91 -12.01 -5.32
CA ALA A 9 -15.09 -12.74 -5.80
C ALA A 9 -14.97 -13.06 -7.29
N ASN A 10 -14.53 -12.12 -8.09
CA ASN A 10 -14.33 -12.32 -9.53
C ASN A 10 -13.26 -13.38 -9.82
N LEU A 11 -12.14 -13.33 -9.10
CA LEU A 11 -11.07 -14.32 -9.24
C LEU A 11 -11.57 -15.71 -8.85
N LYS A 12 -12.33 -15.81 -7.78
CA LYS A 12 -12.91 -17.09 -7.34
C LYS A 12 -13.84 -17.69 -8.39
N GLN A 13 -14.67 -16.86 -9.02
CA GLN A 13 -15.54 -17.32 -10.11
C GLN A 13 -14.75 -17.85 -11.30
N GLN A 14 -13.58 -17.27 -11.58
CA GLN A 14 -12.70 -17.69 -12.65
C GLN A 14 -11.77 -18.83 -12.24
N ASN A 15 -11.88 -19.32 -11.01
CA ASN A 15 -10.99 -20.33 -10.43
C ASN A 15 -9.51 -19.91 -10.47
N LYS A 16 -9.24 -18.63 -10.21
CA LYS A 16 -7.89 -18.06 -10.21
C LYS A 16 -7.46 -17.63 -8.81
N LYS A 17 -6.17 -17.69 -8.56
CA LYS A 17 -5.57 -17.17 -7.33
C LYS A 17 -5.27 -15.69 -7.45
N ALA A 18 -5.33 -14.98 -6.34
CA ALA A 18 -4.95 -13.57 -6.29
C ALA A 18 -3.44 -13.44 -6.09
N LEU A 19 -2.84 -12.53 -6.85
CA LEU A 19 -1.46 -12.09 -6.62
C LEU A 19 -1.51 -10.75 -5.90
N VAL A 20 -0.98 -10.74 -4.68
CA VAL A 20 -0.91 -9.54 -3.85
C VAL A 20 0.55 -9.13 -3.72
N ALA A 21 0.87 -7.93 -4.13
CA ALA A 21 2.22 -7.39 -4.05
C ALA A 21 2.33 -6.34 -2.94
N TYR A 22 3.46 -6.31 -2.27
CA TYR A 22 3.75 -5.37 -1.19
C TYR A 22 4.84 -4.39 -1.61
N LEU A 23 4.67 -3.13 -1.25
CA LEU A 23 5.72 -2.11 -1.34
C LEU A 23 5.64 -1.16 -0.15
N VAL A 24 6.73 -0.47 0.12
CA VAL A 24 6.77 0.57 1.16
C VAL A 24 6.57 1.93 0.49
N ALA A 25 5.59 2.69 0.95
CA ALA A 25 5.31 4.00 0.40
C ALA A 25 6.49 4.95 0.59
N GLY A 26 6.93 5.57 -0.51
CA GLY A 26 8.05 6.51 -0.47
C GLY A 26 9.43 5.88 -0.62
N ASP A 27 9.51 4.61 -0.92
CA ASP A 27 10.78 3.92 -1.17
C ASP A 27 10.99 3.71 -2.68
N PRO A 28 11.99 4.30 -3.32
CA PRO A 28 12.93 5.30 -2.78
C PRO A 28 12.32 6.70 -2.65
N ASP A 29 11.21 6.98 -3.33
CA ASP A 29 10.46 8.24 -3.27
C ASP A 29 8.99 8.01 -3.67
N ILE A 30 8.16 9.03 -3.49
CA ILE A 30 6.72 8.94 -3.77
C ILE A 30 6.45 8.75 -5.26
N GLU A 31 7.14 9.47 -6.12
CA GLU A 31 6.94 9.39 -7.57
C GLU A 31 7.23 7.98 -8.11
N THR A 32 8.35 7.40 -7.68
CA THR A 32 8.72 6.03 -8.04
C THR A 32 7.72 5.02 -7.50
N THR A 33 7.21 5.25 -6.30
CA THR A 33 6.19 4.38 -5.70
C THR A 33 4.94 4.33 -6.57
N ILE A 34 4.46 5.49 -7.04
CA ILE A 34 3.29 5.56 -7.92
C ILE A 34 3.55 4.81 -9.23
N ASP A 35 4.71 5.01 -9.83
CA ASP A 35 5.09 4.33 -11.07
C ASP A 35 5.13 2.82 -10.88
N LEU A 36 5.69 2.34 -9.76
CA LEU A 36 5.74 0.92 -9.44
C LEU A 36 4.35 0.33 -9.26
N MET A 37 3.43 1.07 -8.62
CA MET A 37 2.06 0.60 -8.45
C MET A 37 1.39 0.37 -9.80
N HIS A 38 1.57 1.27 -10.76
CA HIS A 38 1.04 1.10 -12.11
C HIS A 38 1.70 -0.07 -12.84
N LEU A 39 3.01 -0.24 -12.69
CA LEU A 39 3.73 -1.37 -13.28
C LEU A 39 3.27 -2.70 -12.68
N PHE A 40 2.99 -2.75 -11.38
CA PHE A 40 2.44 -3.94 -10.74
C PHE A 40 1.12 -4.36 -11.38
N VAL A 41 0.23 -3.41 -11.60
CA VAL A 41 -1.07 -3.67 -12.23
C VAL A 41 -0.89 -4.18 -13.65
N GLU A 42 -0.01 -3.56 -14.44
CA GLU A 42 0.32 -4.01 -15.79
C GLU A 42 0.88 -5.43 -15.81
N ALA A 43 1.66 -5.80 -14.80
CA ALA A 43 2.26 -7.13 -14.69
C ALA A 43 1.27 -8.20 -14.20
N GLY A 44 0.06 -7.84 -13.82
CA GLY A 44 -0.98 -8.77 -13.43
C GLY A 44 -1.23 -8.90 -11.93
N VAL A 45 -0.72 -7.96 -11.12
CA VAL A 45 -1.00 -7.91 -9.69
C VAL A 45 -2.48 -7.58 -9.47
N ASP A 46 -3.15 -8.33 -8.60
CA ASP A 46 -4.58 -8.18 -8.34
C ASP A 46 -4.88 -7.21 -7.21
N ALA A 47 -3.97 -7.07 -6.25
CA ALA A 47 -4.10 -6.14 -5.14
C ALA A 47 -2.72 -5.69 -4.68
N ILE A 48 -2.63 -4.48 -4.15
CA ILE A 48 -1.36 -3.92 -3.67
C ILE A 48 -1.47 -3.61 -2.19
N GLU A 49 -0.54 -4.13 -1.40
CA GLU A 49 -0.34 -3.72 -0.01
C GLU A 49 0.68 -2.61 0.05
N ILE A 50 0.30 -1.51 0.67
CA ILE A 50 1.14 -0.33 0.82
C ILE A 50 1.61 -0.24 2.27
N GLY A 51 2.90 -0.43 2.51
CA GLY A 51 3.49 -0.29 3.82
C GLY A 51 3.66 1.17 4.21
N VAL A 52 3.15 1.53 5.38
CA VAL A 52 3.38 2.84 5.98
C VAL A 52 4.76 2.82 6.64
N PRO A 53 5.70 3.72 6.27
CA PRO A 53 7.05 3.71 6.83
C PRO A 53 7.05 3.81 8.36
N PHE A 54 7.86 2.98 9.00
CA PHE A 54 7.97 2.92 10.46
C PHE A 54 9.42 2.64 10.87
N THR A 55 9.82 3.19 12.03
CA THR A 55 11.20 3.12 12.51
C THR A 55 11.61 1.75 13.02
N ASP A 56 10.63 0.91 13.40
CA ASP A 56 10.90 -0.38 14.05
C ASP A 56 9.98 -1.49 13.50
N PRO A 57 10.14 -1.88 12.22
CA PRO A 57 9.31 -2.92 11.60
C PRO A 57 9.77 -4.31 12.07
N ILE A 58 9.20 -4.80 13.15
CA ILE A 58 9.65 -5.98 13.88
C ILE A 58 9.50 -7.28 13.09
N ALA A 59 8.49 -7.40 12.25
CA ALA A 59 8.08 -8.68 11.69
C ALA A 59 8.45 -8.89 10.21
N GLU A 60 9.15 -7.96 9.58
CA GLU A 60 9.24 -7.93 8.12
C GLU A 60 10.61 -8.33 7.56
N GLY A 61 11.61 -8.45 8.41
CA GLY A 61 12.96 -8.87 8.00
C GLY A 61 13.81 -7.74 7.41
N PRO A 62 15.10 -8.02 7.14
CA PRO A 62 16.06 -6.96 6.83
C PRO A 62 15.84 -6.25 5.50
N VAL A 63 15.28 -6.93 4.49
CA VAL A 63 15.02 -6.30 3.18
C VAL A 63 13.95 -5.22 3.30
N ILE A 64 12.83 -5.57 3.91
CA ILE A 64 11.72 -4.63 4.11
C ILE A 64 12.11 -3.54 5.11
N GLN A 65 12.88 -3.88 6.14
CA GLN A 65 13.40 -2.90 7.09
C GLN A 65 14.23 -1.82 6.40
N ARG A 66 15.10 -2.20 5.47
CA ARG A 66 15.87 -1.24 4.67
C ARG A 66 14.98 -0.37 3.78
N ALA A 67 13.89 -0.93 3.27
CA ALA A 67 12.92 -0.16 2.50
C ALA A 67 12.24 0.90 3.38
N HIS A 68 11.85 0.54 4.59
CA HIS A 68 11.32 1.51 5.56
C HIS A 68 12.32 2.63 5.86
N ASP A 69 13.59 2.27 6.07
CA ASP A 69 14.65 3.25 6.35
C ASP A 69 14.83 4.23 5.20
N ARG A 70 14.81 3.75 3.97
CA ARG A 70 14.90 4.62 2.78
C ARG A 70 13.72 5.58 2.69
N ALA A 71 12.52 5.07 2.92
CA ALA A 71 11.31 5.89 2.88
C ALA A 71 11.30 6.95 3.99
N LEU A 72 11.73 6.58 5.20
CA LEU A 72 11.81 7.50 6.33
C LEU A 72 12.74 8.68 6.09
N LYS A 73 13.78 8.51 5.28
CA LYS A 73 14.67 9.62 4.89
C LYS A 73 13.94 10.71 4.12
N ASN A 74 12.82 10.39 3.51
CA ASN A 74 11.99 11.32 2.75
C ASN A 74 10.87 11.94 3.61
N ASN A 75 10.85 11.67 4.91
CA ASN A 75 9.85 12.20 5.85
C ASN A 75 8.40 11.94 5.39
N ILE A 76 8.14 10.72 4.93
CA ILE A 76 6.82 10.36 4.44
C ILE A 76 5.82 10.28 5.58
N SER A 77 4.73 11.04 5.48
CA SER A 77 3.62 11.02 6.43
C SER A 77 2.44 10.23 5.85
N LEU A 78 1.48 9.89 6.71
CA LEU A 78 0.25 9.22 6.27
C LEU A 78 -0.53 10.11 5.29
N LYS A 79 -0.48 11.43 5.48
CA LYS A 79 -1.08 12.39 4.57
C LYS A 79 -0.46 12.31 3.17
N ASP A 80 0.87 12.16 3.09
CA ASP A 80 1.56 11.99 1.82
C ASP A 80 1.12 10.70 1.11
N ILE A 81 0.87 9.64 1.87
CA ILE A 81 0.40 8.37 1.34
C ILE A 81 -1.01 8.53 0.78
N TYR A 82 -1.89 9.24 1.46
CA TYR A 82 -3.24 9.51 0.94
C TYR A 82 -3.20 10.32 -0.35
N SER A 83 -2.33 11.32 -0.42
CA SER A 83 -2.14 12.09 -1.66
C SER A 83 -1.60 11.22 -2.80
N MET A 84 -0.68 10.33 -2.49
CA MET A 84 -0.13 9.34 -3.44
C MET A 84 -1.24 8.44 -3.99
N VAL A 85 -2.10 7.95 -3.13
CA VAL A 85 -3.23 7.10 -3.53
C VAL A 85 -4.20 7.87 -4.42
N GLU A 86 -4.48 9.13 -4.13
CA GLU A 86 -5.33 9.98 -4.98
C GLU A 86 -4.75 10.09 -6.38
N ILE A 87 -3.45 10.34 -6.50
CA ILE A 87 -2.78 10.44 -7.79
C ILE A 87 -2.88 9.11 -8.55
N PHE A 88 -2.63 8.00 -7.88
CA PHE A 88 -2.77 6.67 -8.47
C PHE A 88 -4.21 6.45 -8.97
N ARG A 89 -5.21 6.85 -8.19
CA ARG A 89 -6.63 6.68 -8.52
C ARG A 89 -7.07 7.47 -9.74
N ASN A 90 -6.35 8.49 -10.14
CA ASN A 90 -6.65 9.22 -11.38
C ASN A 90 -6.55 8.34 -12.62
N LYS A 91 -5.72 7.29 -12.58
CA LYS A 91 -5.52 6.36 -13.70
C LYS A 91 -6.05 4.96 -13.43
N ASP A 92 -6.26 4.59 -12.18
CA ASP A 92 -6.71 3.26 -11.80
C ASP A 92 -7.73 3.36 -10.67
N SER A 93 -9.00 3.16 -11.01
CA SER A 93 -10.10 3.22 -10.06
C SER A 93 -10.51 1.87 -9.49
N SER A 94 -9.95 0.77 -9.98
CA SER A 94 -10.44 -0.57 -9.69
C SER A 94 -9.51 -1.44 -8.82
N THR A 95 -8.21 -1.25 -8.91
CA THR A 95 -7.25 -2.10 -8.19
C THR A 95 -7.36 -1.88 -6.68
N PRO A 96 -7.58 -2.95 -5.88
CA PRO A 96 -7.59 -2.82 -4.43
C PRO A 96 -6.25 -2.38 -3.89
N LEU A 97 -6.28 -1.41 -2.97
CA LEU A 97 -5.11 -0.96 -2.22
C LEU A 97 -5.38 -1.19 -0.74
N ILE A 98 -4.40 -1.72 -0.04
CA ILE A 98 -4.49 -2.06 1.38
C ILE A 98 -3.35 -1.35 2.09
N LEU A 99 -3.68 -0.46 3.03
CA LEU A 99 -2.65 0.15 3.86
C LEU A 99 -2.27 -0.81 4.99
N MET A 100 -0.99 -1.02 5.15
CA MET A 100 -0.44 -1.83 6.22
C MET A 100 0.51 -0.98 7.05
N GLY A 101 0.21 -0.85 8.33
CA GLY A 101 1.01 -0.02 9.23
C GLY A 101 0.95 -0.52 10.66
N TYR A 102 1.83 0.00 11.47
CA TYR A 102 1.85 -0.29 12.89
C TYR A 102 0.88 0.63 13.62
N LEU A 103 0.24 0.12 14.66
CA LEU A 103 -0.78 0.85 15.40
C LEU A 103 -0.29 2.22 15.89
N ASN A 104 0.95 2.30 16.33
CA ASN A 104 1.54 3.55 16.80
C ASN A 104 1.54 4.63 15.73
N THR A 105 1.93 4.29 14.50
CA THR A 105 1.95 5.23 13.39
C THR A 105 0.54 5.76 13.08
N VAL A 106 -0.42 4.85 13.01
CA VAL A 106 -1.81 5.19 12.69
C VAL A 106 -2.44 6.02 13.81
N SER A 107 -2.18 5.66 15.07
CA SER A 107 -2.74 6.37 16.24
C SER A 107 -2.25 7.81 16.33
N TYR A 108 -0.96 8.05 16.10
CA TYR A 108 -0.39 9.39 16.17
C TYR A 108 -0.90 10.31 15.09
N THR A 109 -1.25 9.76 13.94
CA THR A 109 -1.68 10.57 12.80
C THR A 109 -3.18 10.85 12.84
N HIS A 110 -3.99 9.83 13.18
CA HIS A 110 -5.45 9.95 13.19
C HIS A 110 -6.05 9.02 14.25
N LEU A 111 -6.64 9.61 15.26
CA LEU A 111 -7.31 8.86 16.34
C LEU A 111 -8.61 8.20 15.89
N THR A 112 -9.19 8.66 14.80
CA THR A 112 -10.50 8.22 14.32
C THR A 112 -10.43 7.22 13.16
N LEU A 113 -9.24 6.96 12.60
CA LEU A 113 -9.10 6.03 11.51
C LEU A 113 -9.12 4.58 12.03
N PRO A 114 -9.75 3.66 11.28
CA PRO A 114 -9.65 2.26 11.61
C PRO A 114 -8.20 1.78 11.47
N THR A 115 -7.85 0.75 12.22
CA THR A 115 -6.50 0.17 12.21
C THR A 115 -6.11 -0.35 10.82
N ILE A 116 -7.08 -0.74 10.03
CA ILE A 116 -6.89 -1.16 8.65
C ILE A 116 -7.70 -0.22 7.77
N CYS A 117 -7.00 0.59 6.98
CA CYS A 117 -7.64 1.48 6.03
C CYS A 117 -7.66 0.84 4.65
N ARG A 118 -8.84 0.78 4.05
CA ARG A 118 -8.99 0.33 2.66
C ARG A 118 -9.13 1.55 1.78
N VAL A 119 -8.25 1.68 0.86
CA VAL A 119 -8.17 2.85 -0.04
C VAL A 119 -8.35 2.48 -1.51
#